data_a142951268b7e22daf7e2643a0f2d177
#
_entry.id   a142951268b7e22daf7e2643a0f2d177
#
_cell.length_a   1.000
_cell.length_b   1.000
_cell.length_c   1.000
_cell.angle_alpha   90.00
_cell.angle_beta   90.00
_cell.angle_gamma   90.00
#
_symmetry.space_group_name_H-M   'P 1'
#
loop_
_entity.id
_entity.type
_entity.pdbx_description
1 polymer ?
#
loop_
_entity_poly.entity_id
_entity_poly.type
_entity_poly.pdbx_seq_one_letter_code
_entity_poly.pdbx_strand_id
1 'polypeptide(L)'
;MSKNILYITFVDFNEQKSGSSVRPKKIYDAFLEEGYKITLLTGLQNRKLERWKNSLEFYKSIKKGNFDFCYVEPPAGPIFNLCDHLLLLYISKIKKIPIGIFYRDAYWKFADWYQLKGIKRFIINTMHKFDWMIIKKTCKKVYFPTKTMGDLFDFKEKEALPPGCELLSVDDNINKNVEIVYVGGVSEEYGGKLLLETLDKVNKDKKMILHLVCRKEEVGKLGEYKNKPWLNIYHASGNELKEVYSKANLAIIPRKIDFYMDFSMPVKLFEYISYELPIIATRCKEVAKFIEDNNIGLVTDDNIESLYEALMKVNVDNILEYNKNVKIAKKNNTWNERVKQISRLSNI
;
A
#
# COMPACT_ATOMS: atom_id res chain seq x y z
N MET A 1 29.27 -2.08 -12.37
CA MET A 1 28.64 -3.21 -13.12
C MET A 1 27.13 -3.14 -12.90
N SER A 2 26.31 -3.27 -13.95
CA SER A 2 24.85 -3.33 -13.79
C SER A 2 24.49 -4.62 -13.03
N LYS A 3 23.72 -4.48 -11.96
CA LYS A 3 23.25 -5.65 -11.18
C LYS A 3 22.12 -6.35 -11.93
N ASN A 4 22.16 -7.67 -11.97
CA ASN A 4 21.12 -8.49 -12.59
C ASN A 4 20.26 -9.11 -11.50
N ILE A 5 18.95 -8.92 -11.57
CA ILE A 5 18.05 -9.44 -10.55
C ILE A 5 16.91 -10.27 -11.13
N LEU A 6 16.39 -11.15 -10.30
CA LEU A 6 15.12 -11.82 -10.56
C LEU A 6 14.00 -11.06 -9.84
N TYR A 7 12.90 -10.79 -10.54
CA TYR A 7 11.71 -10.19 -9.94
C TYR A 7 10.49 -11.06 -10.24
N ILE A 8 9.84 -11.54 -9.19
CA ILE A 8 8.65 -12.41 -9.29
C ILE A 8 7.46 -11.67 -8.68
N THR A 9 6.40 -11.53 -9.46
CA THR A 9 5.15 -10.95 -8.97
C THR A 9 3.93 -11.70 -9.53
N PHE A 10 2.77 -11.49 -8.91
CA PHE A 10 1.52 -12.18 -9.19
C PHE A 10 0.44 -11.22 -9.69
N VAL A 11 0.86 -10.12 -10.28
CA VAL A 11 0.00 -9.12 -10.89
C VAL A 11 0.29 -9.01 -12.39
N ASP A 12 -0.70 -8.51 -13.13
CA ASP A 12 -0.49 -8.07 -14.50
C ASP A 12 -0.25 -6.54 -14.46
N PHE A 13 0.89 -6.10 -14.97
CA PHE A 13 1.24 -4.68 -14.99
C PHE A 13 0.35 -3.84 -15.91
N ASN A 14 -0.40 -4.48 -16.80
CA ASN A 14 -1.39 -3.82 -17.65
C ASN A 14 -2.73 -3.59 -16.94
N GLU A 15 -2.98 -4.26 -15.81
CA GLU A 15 -4.22 -4.18 -15.04
C GLU A 15 -4.03 -3.42 -13.70
N GLN A 16 -3.66 -2.14 -13.75
CA GLN A 16 -3.43 -1.31 -12.55
C GLN A 16 -4.74 -0.81 -11.94
N LYS A 17 -5.56 -1.70 -11.36
CA LYS A 17 -6.89 -1.36 -10.82
C LYS A 17 -6.97 -1.25 -9.28
N SER A 18 -5.89 -1.54 -8.56
CA SER A 18 -5.92 -1.54 -7.09
C SER A 18 -4.54 -1.30 -6.49
N GLY A 19 -4.46 -0.86 -5.24
CA GLY A 19 -3.20 -0.69 -4.51
C GLY A 19 -2.34 -1.97 -4.47
N SER A 20 -2.98 -3.15 -4.60
CA SER A 20 -2.27 -4.43 -4.67
C SER A 20 -1.51 -4.64 -5.98
N SER A 21 -1.87 -3.97 -7.07
CA SER A 21 -1.16 -4.00 -8.35
C SER A 21 -0.21 -2.81 -8.54
N VAL A 22 -0.46 -1.70 -7.85
CA VAL A 22 0.36 -0.48 -7.94
C VAL A 22 1.76 -0.70 -7.38
N ARG A 23 1.87 -1.19 -6.13
CA ARG A 23 3.17 -1.38 -5.47
C ARG A 23 4.16 -2.24 -6.27
N PRO A 24 3.82 -3.44 -6.78
CA PRO A 24 4.76 -4.26 -7.54
C PRO A 24 5.28 -3.55 -8.78
N LYS A 25 4.42 -2.80 -9.47
CA LYS A 25 4.84 -2.03 -10.66
C LYS A 25 5.79 -0.89 -10.29
N LYS A 26 5.50 -0.14 -9.22
CA LYS A 26 6.35 0.97 -8.75
C LYS A 26 7.74 0.48 -8.30
N ILE A 27 7.82 -0.65 -7.60
CA ILE A 27 9.10 -1.27 -7.24
C ILE A 27 9.87 -1.72 -8.50
N TYR A 28 9.17 -2.31 -9.49
CA TYR A 28 9.80 -2.68 -10.76
C TYR A 28 10.38 -1.47 -11.48
N ASP A 29 9.60 -0.39 -11.60
CA ASP A 29 10.05 0.83 -12.26
C ASP A 29 11.24 1.47 -11.54
N ALA A 30 11.20 1.53 -10.21
CA ALA A 30 12.29 2.03 -9.40
C ALA A 30 13.59 1.20 -9.53
N PHE A 31 13.48 -0.13 -9.69
CA PHE A 31 14.65 -0.95 -10.03
C PHE A 31 15.24 -0.59 -11.39
N LEU A 32 14.40 -0.34 -12.40
CA LEU A 32 14.87 0.09 -13.73
C LEU A 32 15.56 1.46 -13.66
N GLU A 33 14.98 2.41 -12.94
CA GLU A 33 15.54 3.76 -12.70
C GLU A 33 16.91 3.69 -12.00
N GLU A 34 17.09 2.78 -11.06
CA GLU A 34 18.36 2.53 -10.37
C GLU A 34 19.35 1.70 -11.22
N GLY A 35 19.05 1.42 -12.50
CA GLY A 35 19.93 0.77 -13.46
C GLY A 35 20.06 -0.74 -13.34
N TYR A 36 19.09 -1.42 -12.69
CA TYR A 36 19.07 -2.88 -12.61
C TYR A 36 18.60 -3.51 -13.92
N LYS A 37 19.21 -4.63 -14.30
CA LYS A 37 18.67 -5.54 -15.32
C LYS A 37 17.76 -6.55 -14.65
N ILE A 38 16.51 -6.63 -15.09
CA ILE A 38 15.48 -7.44 -14.44
C ILE A 38 15.04 -8.58 -15.34
N THR A 39 15.16 -9.80 -14.85
CA THR A 39 14.45 -10.95 -15.41
C THR A 39 13.14 -11.10 -14.62
N LEU A 40 12.01 -10.85 -15.30
CA LEU A 40 10.70 -10.66 -14.70
C LEU A 40 9.79 -11.87 -14.90
N LEU A 41 9.13 -12.33 -13.82
CA LEU A 41 7.97 -13.23 -13.87
C LEU A 41 6.73 -12.50 -13.37
N THR A 42 5.79 -12.26 -14.27
CA THR A 42 4.46 -11.69 -13.98
C THR A 42 3.35 -12.70 -14.25
N GLY A 43 2.11 -12.27 -14.05
CA GLY A 43 0.89 -13.00 -14.39
C GLY A 43 0.08 -13.43 -13.17
N LEU A 44 -1.24 -13.43 -13.35
CA LEU A 44 -2.20 -13.70 -12.29
C LEU A 44 -2.19 -15.18 -11.91
N GLN A 45 -2.19 -15.49 -10.62
CA GLN A 45 -2.20 -16.88 -10.15
C GLN A 45 -3.48 -17.66 -10.46
N ASN A 46 -4.61 -17.00 -10.69
CA ASN A 46 -5.88 -17.61 -11.07
C ASN A 46 -5.90 -18.08 -12.54
N ARG A 47 -5.01 -17.55 -13.39
CA ARG A 47 -4.78 -18.01 -14.76
C ARG A 47 -3.75 -19.14 -14.75
N LYS A 48 -4.11 -20.29 -14.19
CA LYS A 48 -3.18 -21.39 -13.87
C LYS A 48 -2.29 -21.84 -15.02
N LEU A 49 -2.87 -22.14 -16.19
CA LEU A 49 -2.11 -22.63 -17.36
C LEU A 49 -1.11 -21.58 -17.86
N GLU A 50 -1.53 -20.34 -17.94
CA GLU A 50 -0.68 -19.21 -18.32
C GLU A 50 0.47 -19.05 -17.30
N ARG A 51 0.17 -19.08 -16.00
CA ARG A 51 1.18 -18.98 -14.94
C ARG A 51 2.20 -20.11 -15.01
N TRP A 52 1.77 -21.35 -15.26
CA TRP A 52 2.68 -22.50 -15.45
C TRP A 52 3.57 -22.31 -16.66
N LYS A 53 3.01 -21.87 -17.81
CA LYS A 53 3.79 -21.57 -19.03
C LYS A 53 4.84 -20.50 -18.75
N ASN A 54 4.43 -19.35 -18.18
CA ASN A 54 5.33 -18.24 -17.85
C ASN A 54 6.42 -18.68 -16.86
N SER A 55 6.07 -19.50 -15.87
CA SER A 55 7.03 -20.06 -14.90
C SER A 55 8.06 -20.98 -15.56
N LEU A 56 7.65 -21.77 -16.56
CA LEU A 56 8.56 -22.65 -17.31
C LEU A 56 9.50 -21.83 -18.21
N GLU A 57 9.00 -20.79 -18.87
CA GLU A 57 9.81 -19.88 -19.69
C GLU A 57 10.81 -19.13 -18.81
N PHE A 58 10.37 -18.63 -17.67
CA PHE A 58 11.23 -17.99 -16.68
C PHE A 58 12.31 -18.95 -16.15
N TYR A 59 11.95 -20.20 -15.82
CA TYR A 59 12.93 -21.22 -15.42
C TYR A 59 13.99 -21.43 -16.49
N LYS A 60 13.60 -21.52 -17.78
CA LYS A 60 14.54 -21.70 -18.90
C LYS A 60 15.49 -20.49 -19.02
N SER A 61 14.98 -19.27 -18.86
CA SER A 61 15.77 -18.04 -18.96
C SER A 61 16.81 -17.91 -17.85
N ILE A 62 16.47 -18.34 -16.62
CA ILE A 62 17.35 -18.21 -15.46
C ILE A 62 18.37 -19.37 -15.32
N LYS A 63 18.19 -20.46 -16.07
CA LYS A 63 19.02 -21.68 -15.94
C LYS A 63 20.51 -21.40 -16.10
N LYS A 64 20.89 -20.57 -17.08
CA LYS A 64 22.28 -20.26 -17.41
C LYS A 64 22.73 -18.86 -16.90
N GLY A 65 21.82 -18.04 -16.41
CA GLY A 65 22.11 -16.69 -15.95
C GLY A 65 22.73 -16.65 -14.55
N ASN A 66 23.48 -15.57 -14.28
CA ASN A 66 23.93 -15.20 -12.95
C ASN A 66 23.14 -13.98 -12.48
N PHE A 67 22.68 -14.03 -11.23
CA PHE A 67 21.82 -12.99 -10.64
C PHE A 67 22.29 -12.70 -9.22
N ASP A 68 22.24 -11.42 -8.84
CA ASP A 68 22.70 -10.94 -7.54
C ASP A 68 21.71 -11.30 -6.42
N PHE A 69 20.41 -11.20 -6.69
CA PHE A 69 19.34 -11.61 -5.78
C PHE A 69 18.01 -11.81 -6.52
N CYS A 70 17.03 -12.37 -5.80
CA CYS A 70 15.64 -12.49 -6.24
C CYS A 70 14.74 -11.70 -5.28
N TYR A 71 13.87 -10.84 -5.82
CA TYR A 71 12.84 -10.17 -5.03
C TYR A 71 11.46 -10.67 -5.46
N VAL A 72 10.59 -10.93 -4.47
CA VAL A 72 9.28 -11.55 -4.68
C VAL A 72 8.19 -10.70 -4.03
N GLU A 73 7.18 -10.36 -4.81
CA GLU A 73 5.92 -9.72 -4.34
C GLU A 73 4.76 -10.71 -4.51
N PRO A 74 4.44 -11.54 -3.50
CA PRO A 74 3.37 -12.53 -3.58
C PRO A 74 1.99 -11.88 -3.60
N PRO A 75 0.92 -12.66 -3.91
CA PRO A 75 -0.45 -12.16 -3.81
C PRO A 75 -0.83 -11.87 -2.34
N ALA A 76 -1.93 -11.15 -2.14
CA ALA A 76 -2.48 -10.91 -0.80
C ALA A 76 -3.00 -12.19 -0.12
N GLY A 77 -3.45 -13.18 -0.91
CA GLY A 77 -3.80 -14.53 -0.45
C GLY A 77 -2.63 -15.51 -0.56
N PRO A 78 -2.87 -16.81 -0.30
CA PRO A 78 -1.84 -17.82 -0.44
C PRO A 78 -1.43 -18.02 -1.90
N ILE A 79 -0.24 -18.56 -2.12
CA ILE A 79 0.25 -18.96 -3.44
C ILE A 79 -0.45 -20.27 -3.84
N PHE A 80 -1.19 -20.25 -4.95
CA PHE A 80 -2.00 -21.40 -5.36
C PHE A 80 -1.26 -22.40 -6.26
N ASN A 81 -0.23 -21.94 -6.97
CA ASN A 81 0.42 -22.76 -7.99
C ASN A 81 1.72 -23.37 -7.44
N LEU A 82 1.80 -24.69 -7.50
CA LEU A 82 2.99 -25.43 -7.06
C LEU A 82 4.25 -25.03 -7.84
N CYS A 83 4.12 -24.62 -9.11
CA CYS A 83 5.26 -24.18 -9.91
C CYS A 83 5.99 -22.98 -9.28
N ASP A 84 5.27 -22.07 -8.61
CA ASP A 84 5.88 -20.92 -7.94
C ASP A 84 6.73 -21.37 -6.74
N HIS A 85 6.23 -22.33 -5.95
CA HIS A 85 7.00 -22.91 -4.84
C HIS A 85 8.25 -23.65 -5.33
N LEU A 86 8.12 -24.41 -6.43
CA LEU A 86 9.26 -25.12 -7.06
C LEU A 86 10.31 -24.14 -7.58
N LEU A 87 9.89 -22.99 -8.15
CA LEU A 87 10.80 -21.93 -8.56
C LEU A 87 11.56 -21.34 -7.38
N LEU A 88 10.90 -21.04 -6.27
CA LEU A 88 11.57 -20.53 -5.06
C LEU A 88 12.60 -21.53 -4.54
N LEU A 89 12.27 -22.83 -4.51
CA LEU A 89 13.20 -23.89 -4.13
C LEU A 89 14.39 -23.96 -5.09
N TYR A 90 14.15 -23.93 -6.40
CA TYR A 90 15.19 -23.96 -7.41
C TYR A 90 16.14 -22.76 -7.28
N ILE A 91 15.60 -21.53 -7.19
CA ILE A 91 16.38 -20.30 -7.07
C ILE A 91 17.25 -20.32 -5.79
N SER A 92 16.65 -20.70 -4.67
CA SER A 92 17.34 -20.72 -3.38
C SER A 92 18.35 -21.86 -3.24
N LYS A 93 17.95 -23.13 -3.58
CA LYS A 93 18.75 -24.31 -3.24
C LYS A 93 19.69 -24.73 -4.36
N ILE A 94 19.28 -24.58 -5.63
CA ILE A 94 20.09 -25.00 -6.78
C ILE A 94 20.94 -23.84 -7.29
N LYS A 95 20.30 -22.66 -7.53
CA LYS A 95 21.02 -21.48 -8.02
C LYS A 95 21.77 -20.74 -6.90
N LYS A 96 21.40 -20.98 -5.62
CA LYS A 96 21.97 -20.33 -4.43
C LYS A 96 21.85 -18.80 -4.47
N ILE A 97 20.81 -18.30 -5.12
CA ILE A 97 20.51 -16.86 -5.20
C ILE A 97 19.73 -16.47 -3.95
N PRO A 98 20.15 -15.41 -3.20
CA PRO A 98 19.39 -14.95 -2.04
C PRO A 98 18.03 -14.41 -2.44
N ILE A 99 16.97 -14.83 -1.72
CA ILE A 99 15.61 -14.42 -1.97
C ILE A 99 15.13 -13.49 -0.85
N GLY A 100 14.61 -12.31 -1.22
CA GLY A 100 13.81 -11.45 -0.38
C GLY A 100 12.34 -11.49 -0.80
N ILE A 101 11.42 -11.63 0.13
CA ILE A 101 9.99 -11.69 -0.14
C ILE A 101 9.25 -10.63 0.66
N PHE A 102 8.32 -9.91 0.03
CA PHE A 102 7.46 -8.94 0.69
C PHE A 102 6.14 -9.59 1.12
N TYR A 103 5.98 -9.84 2.42
CA TYR A 103 4.75 -10.39 2.98
C TYR A 103 3.75 -9.27 3.24
N ARG A 104 2.85 -9.08 2.30
CA ARG A 104 1.99 -7.91 2.15
C ARG A 104 0.91 -7.79 3.20
N ASP A 105 0.16 -8.87 3.43
CA ASP A 105 -1.09 -8.88 4.18
C ASP A 105 -1.19 -10.07 5.13
N ALA A 106 -1.84 -9.85 6.28
CA ALA A 106 -2.08 -10.86 7.30
C ALA A 106 -3.54 -10.88 7.76
N TYR A 107 -4.49 -10.37 6.94
CA TYR A 107 -5.91 -10.33 7.27
C TYR A 107 -6.49 -11.72 7.56
N TRP A 108 -6.02 -12.75 6.86
CA TRP A 108 -6.44 -14.14 7.06
C TRP A 108 -6.19 -14.66 8.49
N LYS A 109 -5.27 -14.04 9.22
CA LYS A 109 -4.85 -14.43 10.56
C LYS A 109 -5.33 -13.48 11.65
N PHE A 110 -5.44 -12.18 11.36
CA PHE A 110 -5.61 -11.15 12.37
C PHE A 110 -6.80 -10.20 12.13
N ALA A 111 -7.48 -10.25 10.98
CA ALA A 111 -8.59 -9.36 10.72
C ALA A 111 -9.93 -10.03 11.10
N ASP A 112 -10.63 -9.47 12.08
CA ASP A 112 -11.91 -10.02 12.57
C ASP A 112 -13.01 -9.97 11.51
N TRP A 113 -12.95 -8.99 10.61
CA TRP A 113 -13.87 -8.84 9.50
C TRP A 113 -13.65 -9.85 8.36
N TYR A 114 -12.47 -10.51 8.31
CA TYR A 114 -12.15 -11.54 7.32
C TYR A 114 -12.51 -12.93 7.85
N GLN A 115 -13.80 -13.25 7.85
CA GLN A 115 -14.29 -14.52 8.38
C GLN A 115 -14.57 -15.54 7.26
N LEU A 116 -13.58 -16.37 6.95
CA LEU A 116 -13.83 -17.62 6.23
C LEU A 116 -14.39 -18.68 7.18
N LYS A 117 -15.41 -19.42 6.73
CA LYS A 117 -16.08 -20.47 7.53
C LYS A 117 -15.82 -21.87 6.95
N GLY A 118 -15.95 -22.90 7.79
CA GLY A 118 -15.93 -24.30 7.42
C GLY A 118 -14.66 -24.74 6.68
N ILE A 119 -14.84 -25.61 5.69
CA ILE A 119 -13.75 -26.25 4.95
C ILE A 119 -12.89 -25.24 4.16
N LYS A 120 -13.48 -24.15 3.70
CA LYS A 120 -12.76 -23.08 2.99
C LYS A 120 -11.71 -22.42 3.89
N ARG A 121 -12.04 -22.16 5.16
CA ARG A 121 -11.10 -21.64 6.16
C ARG A 121 -9.95 -22.62 6.38
N PHE A 122 -10.25 -23.91 6.52
CA PHE A 122 -9.24 -24.94 6.72
C PHE A 122 -8.26 -25.01 5.53
N ILE A 123 -8.78 -25.03 4.30
CA ILE A 123 -7.94 -25.08 3.08
C ILE A 123 -7.03 -23.84 2.99
N ILE A 124 -7.59 -22.65 3.11
CA ILE A 124 -6.81 -21.40 2.98
C ILE A 124 -5.74 -21.29 4.06
N ASN A 125 -6.07 -21.61 5.31
CA ASN A 125 -5.10 -21.62 6.40
C ASN A 125 -3.98 -22.65 6.18
N THR A 126 -4.31 -23.84 5.66
CA THR A 126 -3.31 -24.88 5.34
C THR A 126 -2.37 -24.41 4.24
N MET A 127 -2.90 -23.74 3.21
CA MET A 127 -2.07 -23.15 2.13
C MET A 127 -1.14 -22.07 2.67
N HIS A 128 -1.62 -21.15 3.53
CA HIS A 128 -0.76 -20.16 4.17
C HIS A 128 0.34 -20.79 5.03
N LYS A 129 0.03 -21.86 5.78
CA LYS A 129 1.05 -22.61 6.55
C LYS A 129 2.09 -23.24 5.64
N PHE A 130 1.66 -23.79 4.49
CA PHE A 130 2.56 -24.33 3.49
C PHE A 130 3.46 -23.25 2.89
N ASP A 131 2.91 -22.11 2.52
CA ASP A 131 3.69 -20.95 2.05
C ASP A 131 4.75 -20.54 3.07
N TRP A 132 4.38 -20.42 4.34
CA TRP A 132 5.33 -20.07 5.41
C TRP A 132 6.45 -21.09 5.55
N MET A 133 6.14 -22.38 5.40
CA MET A 133 7.16 -23.42 5.42
C MET A 133 8.16 -23.25 4.27
N ILE A 134 7.68 -22.95 3.07
CA ILE A 134 8.53 -22.70 1.89
C ILE A 134 9.34 -21.40 2.07
N ILE A 135 8.70 -20.32 2.50
CA ILE A 135 9.36 -19.02 2.78
C ILE A 135 10.50 -19.21 3.77
N LYS A 136 10.25 -19.87 4.91
CA LYS A 136 11.29 -20.16 5.92
C LYS A 136 12.47 -21.00 5.35
N LYS A 137 12.21 -21.89 4.40
CA LYS A 137 13.25 -22.72 3.78
C LYS A 137 14.03 -22.02 2.68
N THR A 138 13.45 -21.05 1.99
CA THR A 138 13.99 -20.48 0.75
C THR A 138 14.43 -19.03 0.86
N CYS A 139 13.72 -18.21 1.65
CA CYS A 139 14.01 -16.78 1.73
C CYS A 139 15.09 -16.47 2.76
N LYS A 140 15.96 -15.54 2.41
CA LYS A 140 16.98 -14.98 3.32
C LYS A 140 16.40 -13.85 4.14
N LYS A 141 15.48 -13.06 3.59
CA LYS A 141 14.84 -11.95 4.27
C LYS A 141 13.34 -11.87 3.93
N VAL A 142 12.52 -11.55 4.92
CA VAL A 142 11.10 -11.23 4.74
C VAL A 142 10.88 -9.75 5.03
N TYR A 143 10.29 -9.06 4.09
CA TYR A 143 9.87 -7.67 4.24
C TYR A 143 8.39 -7.61 4.60
N PHE A 144 8.05 -6.68 5.49
CA PHE A 144 6.68 -6.41 5.92
C PHE A 144 6.34 -4.93 5.69
N PRO A 145 5.06 -4.56 5.54
CA PRO A 145 4.67 -3.16 5.43
C PRO A 145 5.15 -2.31 6.61
N THR A 146 5.19 -2.91 7.81
CA THR A 146 5.59 -2.25 9.06
C THR A 146 6.42 -3.18 9.95
N LYS A 147 7.16 -2.59 10.87
CA LYS A 147 7.88 -3.36 11.89
C LYS A 147 6.91 -4.11 12.80
N THR A 148 5.83 -3.46 13.24
CA THR A 148 4.80 -4.05 14.09
C THR A 148 4.19 -5.31 13.45
N MET A 149 3.87 -5.28 12.15
CA MET A 149 3.44 -6.49 11.45
C MET A 149 4.52 -7.57 11.43
N GLY A 150 5.77 -7.21 11.16
CA GLY A 150 6.89 -8.15 11.17
C GLY A 150 7.09 -8.84 12.52
N ASP A 151 6.86 -8.13 13.62
CA ASP A 151 7.01 -8.68 14.99
C ASP A 151 5.95 -9.73 15.33
N LEU A 152 4.83 -9.79 14.60
CA LEU A 152 3.80 -10.83 14.72
C LEU A 152 4.19 -12.18 14.07
N PHE A 153 5.29 -12.20 13.32
CA PHE A 153 5.75 -13.41 12.62
C PHE A 153 7.14 -13.85 13.08
N ASP A 154 7.27 -15.15 13.31
CA ASP A 154 8.54 -15.77 13.64
C ASP A 154 9.39 -15.98 12.38
N PHE A 155 10.27 -15.02 12.08
CA PHE A 155 11.27 -15.08 11.03
C PHE A 155 12.55 -14.36 11.48
N LYS A 156 13.72 -14.96 11.21
CA LYS A 156 14.99 -14.44 11.72
C LYS A 156 15.37 -13.09 11.10
N GLU A 157 15.43 -13.04 9.79
CA GLU A 157 15.83 -11.84 9.04
C GLU A 157 14.58 -11.15 8.48
N LYS A 158 14.05 -10.18 9.21
CA LYS A 158 12.86 -9.42 8.85
C LYS A 158 13.11 -7.91 8.89
N GLU A 159 12.45 -7.18 8.01
CA GLU A 159 12.62 -5.73 7.89
C GLU A 159 11.31 -5.07 7.45
N ALA A 160 11.06 -3.86 7.95
CA ALA A 160 9.94 -3.05 7.46
C ALA A 160 10.27 -2.46 6.09
N LEU A 161 9.34 -2.57 5.15
CA LEU A 161 9.44 -2.02 3.79
C LEU A 161 8.11 -1.36 3.42
N PRO A 162 7.80 -0.17 3.98
CA PRO A 162 6.55 0.53 3.68
C PRO A 162 6.46 0.91 2.19
N PRO A 163 5.30 1.36 1.71
CA PRO A 163 5.19 1.94 0.37
C PRO A 163 6.14 3.12 0.17
N GLY A 164 6.34 3.55 -1.07
CA GLY A 164 7.15 4.71 -1.42
C GLY A 164 6.32 5.84 -2.01
N CYS A 165 6.91 7.03 -2.05
CA CYS A 165 6.38 8.21 -2.73
C CYS A 165 6.94 8.34 -4.14
N GLU A 166 6.20 9.04 -5.00
CA GLU A 166 6.68 9.55 -6.28
C GLU A 166 7.13 10.99 -6.12
N LEU A 167 8.22 11.36 -6.79
CA LEU A 167 8.70 12.75 -6.83
C LEU A 167 7.95 13.52 -7.93
N LEU A 168 6.67 13.76 -7.69
CA LEU A 168 5.84 14.54 -8.61
C LEU A 168 6.10 16.04 -8.43
N SER A 169 6.10 16.78 -9.54
CA SER A 169 5.98 18.24 -9.48
C SER A 169 4.52 18.58 -9.19
N VAL A 170 4.29 19.31 -8.12
CA VAL A 170 2.97 19.78 -7.70
C VAL A 170 2.98 21.30 -7.77
N ASP A 171 1.98 21.87 -8.42
CA ASP A 171 1.83 23.31 -8.49
C ASP A 171 1.44 23.84 -7.09
N ASP A 172 2.06 24.94 -6.67
CA ASP A 172 1.77 25.60 -5.39
C ASP A 172 0.39 26.31 -5.42
N ASN A 173 -0.65 25.60 -5.83
CA ASN A 173 -2.02 26.10 -5.84
C ASN A 173 -2.57 26.06 -4.42
N ILE A 174 -2.46 27.18 -3.72
CA ILE A 174 -3.01 27.34 -2.39
C ILE A 174 -4.48 27.71 -2.54
N ASN A 175 -5.36 26.72 -2.41
CA ASN A 175 -6.78 26.98 -2.28
C ASN A 175 -7.03 27.88 -1.04
N LYS A 176 -7.82 28.93 -1.20
CA LYS A 176 -8.19 29.83 -0.08
C LYS A 176 -9.06 29.15 0.98
N ASN A 177 -9.68 28.04 0.62
CA ASN A 177 -10.52 27.21 1.48
C ASN A 177 -9.86 25.86 1.75
N VAL A 178 -10.28 25.19 2.82
CA VAL A 178 -9.87 23.81 3.11
C VAL A 178 -10.66 22.87 2.20
N GLU A 179 -9.97 22.20 1.30
CA GLU A 179 -10.50 21.19 0.40
C GLU A 179 -9.82 19.85 0.67
N ILE A 180 -10.64 18.88 1.03
CA ILE A 180 -10.19 17.57 1.55
C ILE A 180 -10.31 16.54 0.43
N VAL A 181 -9.32 15.66 0.29
CA VAL A 181 -9.42 14.47 -0.56
C VAL A 181 -9.44 13.19 0.26
N TYR A 182 -10.32 12.28 -0.12
CA TYR A 182 -10.33 10.90 0.32
C TYR A 182 -10.40 9.95 -0.87
N VAL A 183 -9.47 9.02 -0.96
CA VAL A 183 -9.43 7.98 -2.02
C VAL A 183 -9.53 6.60 -1.39
N GLY A 184 -10.59 5.86 -1.68
CA GLY A 184 -10.74 4.49 -1.18
C GLY A 184 -12.17 4.02 -0.97
N GLY A 185 -12.31 2.85 -0.34
CA GLY A 185 -13.60 2.29 0.04
C GLY A 185 -14.31 3.12 1.11
N VAL A 186 -15.64 3.08 1.10
CA VAL A 186 -16.49 3.84 2.04
C VAL A 186 -17.19 2.95 3.07
N SER A 187 -16.77 1.69 3.19
CA SER A 187 -17.26 0.79 4.23
C SER A 187 -16.80 1.20 5.63
N GLU A 188 -17.38 0.61 6.65
CA GLU A 188 -17.16 0.98 8.05
C GLU A 188 -15.68 0.89 8.45
N GLU A 189 -14.96 -0.15 8.00
CA GLU A 189 -13.55 -0.37 8.30
C GLU A 189 -12.65 0.75 7.76
N TYR A 190 -13.08 1.39 6.68
CA TYR A 190 -12.39 2.52 6.07
C TYR A 190 -12.88 3.90 6.55
N GLY A 191 -13.85 3.91 7.49
CA GLY A 191 -14.34 5.12 8.13
C GLY A 191 -15.22 6.00 7.26
N GLY A 192 -15.84 5.47 6.21
CA GLY A 192 -16.68 6.25 5.31
C GLY A 192 -17.83 6.94 6.03
N LYS A 193 -18.54 6.23 6.92
CA LYS A 193 -19.62 6.79 7.73
C LYS A 193 -19.11 7.90 8.67
N LEU A 194 -18.04 7.62 9.41
CA LEU A 194 -17.42 8.60 10.31
C LEU A 194 -17.07 9.90 9.57
N LEU A 195 -16.45 9.80 8.40
CA LEU A 195 -16.06 10.95 7.59
C LEU A 195 -17.28 11.80 7.16
N LEU A 196 -18.32 11.15 6.64
CA LEU A 196 -19.50 11.84 6.14
C LEU A 196 -20.30 12.52 7.26
N GLU A 197 -20.54 11.84 8.38
CA GLU A 197 -21.23 12.40 9.55
C GLU A 197 -20.45 13.57 10.13
N THR A 198 -19.13 13.45 10.23
CA THR A 198 -18.30 14.55 10.73
C THR A 198 -18.32 15.76 9.81
N LEU A 199 -18.21 15.58 8.50
CA LEU A 199 -18.23 16.68 7.54
C LEU A 199 -19.62 17.35 7.45
N ASP A 200 -20.70 16.61 7.64
CA ASP A 200 -22.04 17.21 7.74
C ASP A 200 -22.16 18.10 8.99
N LYS A 201 -21.53 17.71 10.11
CA LYS A 201 -21.44 18.54 11.31
C LYS A 201 -20.55 19.76 11.08
N VAL A 202 -19.33 19.57 10.52
CA VAL A 202 -18.38 20.66 10.25
C VAL A 202 -18.98 21.72 9.34
N ASN A 203 -19.69 21.33 8.29
CA ASN A 203 -20.24 22.26 7.30
C ASN A 203 -21.42 23.10 7.81
N LYS A 204 -21.89 22.87 9.05
CA LYS A 204 -22.81 23.83 9.75
C LYS A 204 -22.09 25.07 10.27
N ASP A 205 -20.80 24.91 10.61
CA ASP A 205 -20.02 25.96 11.27
C ASP A 205 -18.89 26.50 10.39
N LYS A 206 -18.31 25.65 9.53
CA LYS A 206 -17.15 25.98 8.70
C LYS A 206 -17.22 25.27 7.35
N LYS A 207 -17.21 26.04 6.27
CA LYS A 207 -17.29 25.48 4.91
C LYS A 207 -16.02 24.69 4.55
N MET A 208 -16.19 23.41 4.25
CA MET A 208 -15.15 22.52 3.72
C MET A 208 -15.74 21.68 2.59
N ILE A 209 -14.93 21.34 1.59
CA ILE A 209 -15.34 20.50 0.48
C ILE A 209 -14.61 19.16 0.57
N LEU A 210 -15.33 18.07 0.35
CA LEU A 210 -14.75 16.72 0.23
C LEU A 210 -14.75 16.27 -1.23
N HIS A 211 -13.57 15.96 -1.75
CA HIS A 211 -13.36 15.24 -2.99
C HIS A 211 -13.22 13.74 -2.69
N LEU A 212 -14.31 13.01 -2.83
CA LEU A 212 -14.38 11.57 -2.54
C LEU A 212 -14.16 10.76 -3.82
N VAL A 213 -13.09 9.97 -3.86
CA VAL A 213 -12.88 8.99 -4.92
C VAL A 213 -13.22 7.60 -4.39
N CYS A 214 -14.28 7.00 -4.93
CA CYS A 214 -14.69 5.64 -4.59
C CYS A 214 -15.15 4.86 -5.82
N ARG A 215 -15.38 3.56 -5.67
CA ARG A 215 -15.94 2.72 -6.73
C ARG A 215 -17.40 3.06 -6.96
N LYS A 216 -17.87 2.94 -8.20
CA LYS A 216 -19.28 3.20 -8.57
C LYS A 216 -20.27 2.39 -7.73
N GLU A 217 -19.92 1.13 -7.44
CA GLU A 217 -20.73 0.21 -6.66
C GLU A 217 -20.89 0.63 -5.18
N GLU A 218 -20.01 1.51 -4.69
CA GLU A 218 -20.04 1.97 -3.31
C GLU A 218 -20.85 3.26 -3.11
N VAL A 219 -21.24 3.96 -4.18
CA VAL A 219 -22.01 5.22 -4.10
C VAL A 219 -23.33 5.03 -3.33
N GLY A 220 -23.97 3.87 -3.45
CA GLY A 220 -25.19 3.55 -2.69
C GLY A 220 -24.99 3.57 -1.17
N LYS A 221 -23.78 3.34 -0.68
CA LYS A 221 -23.43 3.36 0.75
C LYS A 221 -23.36 4.78 1.33
N LEU A 222 -23.25 5.81 0.48
CA LEU A 222 -23.19 7.21 0.91
C LEU A 222 -24.54 7.73 1.45
N GLY A 223 -25.65 7.02 1.19
CA GLY A 223 -26.96 7.39 1.67
C GLY A 223 -27.39 8.78 1.22
N GLU A 224 -27.90 9.58 2.17
CA GLU A 224 -28.35 10.95 1.94
C GLU A 224 -27.21 11.93 1.62
N TYR A 225 -25.95 11.61 2.03
CA TYR A 225 -24.80 12.49 1.85
C TYR A 225 -24.40 12.67 0.39
N LYS A 226 -24.78 11.75 -0.52
CA LYS A 226 -24.43 11.82 -1.95
C LYS A 226 -24.85 13.12 -2.65
N ASN A 227 -25.86 13.81 -2.13
CA ASN A 227 -26.41 15.04 -2.70
C ASN A 227 -26.01 16.30 -1.91
N LYS A 228 -25.13 16.18 -0.92
CA LYS A 228 -24.68 17.33 -0.14
C LYS A 228 -23.80 18.26 -0.96
N PRO A 229 -23.97 19.59 -0.87
CA PRO A 229 -23.23 20.56 -1.68
C PRO A 229 -21.73 20.60 -1.39
N TRP A 230 -21.29 20.05 -0.28
CA TRP A 230 -19.90 19.94 0.12
C TRP A 230 -19.21 18.63 -0.33
N LEU A 231 -19.92 17.72 -1.00
CA LEU A 231 -19.40 16.42 -1.45
C LEU A 231 -19.32 16.35 -2.97
N ASN A 232 -18.09 16.17 -3.49
CA ASN A 232 -17.83 15.87 -4.88
C ASN A 232 -17.39 14.42 -5.00
N ILE A 233 -18.10 13.60 -5.80
CA ILE A 233 -17.83 12.17 -5.96
C ILE A 233 -17.14 11.94 -7.30
N TYR A 234 -16.04 11.17 -7.26
CA TYR A 234 -15.25 10.79 -8.42
C TYR A 234 -15.06 9.27 -8.51
N HIS A 235 -14.87 8.77 -9.73
CA HIS A 235 -14.56 7.37 -10.03
C HIS A 235 -13.24 7.24 -10.77
N ALA A 236 -12.28 8.07 -10.38
CA ALA A 236 -10.97 8.18 -11.00
C ALA A 236 -10.02 7.05 -10.57
N SER A 237 -9.10 6.70 -11.46
CA SER A 237 -8.02 5.75 -11.21
C SER A 237 -6.76 6.12 -12.00
N GLY A 238 -5.59 5.67 -11.54
CA GLY A 238 -4.32 5.96 -12.24
C GLY A 238 -4.09 7.46 -12.45
N ASN A 239 -3.84 7.87 -13.68
CA ASN A 239 -3.53 9.26 -14.02
C ASN A 239 -4.69 10.25 -13.79
N GLU A 240 -5.94 9.78 -13.82
CA GLU A 240 -7.10 10.63 -13.56
C GLU A 240 -7.14 11.16 -12.13
N LEU A 241 -6.51 10.45 -11.18
CA LEU A 241 -6.41 10.88 -9.79
C LEU A 241 -5.65 12.20 -9.64
N LYS A 242 -4.73 12.52 -10.57
CA LYS A 242 -3.96 13.77 -10.54
C LYS A 242 -4.87 15.00 -10.49
N GLU A 243 -5.94 15.02 -11.31
CA GLU A 243 -6.89 16.14 -11.32
C GLU A 243 -7.67 16.25 -10.00
N VAL A 244 -7.94 15.14 -9.32
CA VAL A 244 -8.65 15.17 -8.04
C VAL A 244 -7.71 15.64 -6.93
N TYR A 245 -6.48 15.14 -6.90
CA TYR A 245 -5.48 15.57 -5.93
C TYR A 245 -5.13 17.06 -6.06
N SER A 246 -5.07 17.61 -7.28
CA SER A 246 -4.76 19.04 -7.51
C SER A 246 -5.86 19.99 -7.01
N LYS A 247 -7.07 19.49 -6.73
CA LYS A 247 -8.17 20.29 -6.15
C LYS A 247 -8.10 20.38 -4.64
N ALA A 248 -7.35 19.50 -3.99
CA ALA A 248 -7.29 19.40 -2.54
C ALA A 248 -6.02 20.03 -1.97
N ASN A 249 -6.09 20.48 -0.73
CA ASN A 249 -4.93 20.92 0.06
C ASN A 249 -4.77 20.15 1.37
N LEU A 250 -5.66 19.17 1.63
CA LEU A 250 -5.64 18.30 2.79
C LEU A 250 -6.10 16.90 2.39
N ALA A 251 -5.47 15.86 2.91
CA ALA A 251 -5.90 14.48 2.74
C ALA A 251 -6.41 13.89 4.06
N ILE A 252 -7.29 12.87 3.97
CA ILE A 252 -7.84 12.23 5.17
C ILE A 252 -7.78 10.70 5.09
N ILE A 253 -7.47 10.05 6.24
CA ILE A 253 -7.45 8.58 6.41
C ILE A 253 -8.26 8.22 7.67
N PRO A 254 -9.60 8.17 7.59
CA PRO A 254 -10.48 8.05 8.76
C PRO A 254 -10.77 6.58 9.14
N ARG A 255 -9.78 5.69 9.08
CA ARG A 255 -9.96 4.26 9.32
C ARG A 255 -10.47 3.97 10.72
N LYS A 256 -11.29 2.92 10.86
CA LYS A 256 -11.63 2.37 12.18
C LYS A 256 -10.36 1.85 12.85
N ILE A 257 -10.20 2.14 14.15
CA ILE A 257 -9.08 1.64 14.94
C ILE A 257 -9.38 0.19 15.32
N ASP A 258 -8.57 -0.73 14.83
CA ASP A 258 -8.60 -2.14 15.18
C ASP A 258 -7.20 -2.75 15.13
N PHE A 259 -7.05 -3.97 15.64
CA PHE A 259 -5.76 -4.64 15.71
C PHE A 259 -5.09 -4.80 14.34
N TYR A 260 -5.86 -5.07 13.27
CA TYR A 260 -5.31 -5.20 11.92
C TYR A 260 -4.88 -3.86 11.35
N MET A 261 -5.69 -2.82 11.54
CA MET A 261 -5.38 -1.46 11.04
C MET A 261 -4.18 -0.85 11.77
N ASP A 262 -3.96 -1.22 13.03
CA ASP A 262 -2.83 -0.74 13.83
C ASP A 262 -1.47 -1.09 13.24
N PHE A 263 -1.31 -2.27 12.64
CA PHE A 263 -0.05 -2.66 12.02
C PHE A 263 -0.02 -2.50 10.50
N SER A 264 -1.13 -2.11 9.88
CA SER A 264 -1.20 -1.94 8.44
C SER A 264 -0.70 -0.56 7.99
N MET A 265 -0.01 -0.52 6.83
CA MET A 265 0.46 0.73 6.22
C MET A 265 -0.21 0.92 4.86
N PRO A 266 -1.12 1.89 4.69
CA PRO A 266 -1.81 2.09 3.42
C PRO A 266 -0.93 2.75 2.37
N VAL A 267 -1.02 2.28 1.13
CA VAL A 267 -0.35 2.91 -0.03
C VAL A 267 -0.80 4.35 -0.20
N LYS A 268 -2.09 4.64 0.07
CA LYS A 268 -2.67 6.00 -0.07
C LYS A 268 -1.98 7.06 0.81
N LEU A 269 -1.40 6.69 1.95
CA LEU A 269 -0.60 7.62 2.77
C LEU A 269 0.55 8.20 1.94
N PHE A 270 1.27 7.34 1.23
CA PHE A 270 2.42 7.73 0.41
C PHE A 270 1.99 8.36 -0.93
N GLU A 271 0.82 8.02 -1.43
CA GLU A 271 0.21 8.74 -2.56
C GLU A 271 -0.11 10.18 -2.17
N TYR A 272 -0.74 10.43 -1.02
CA TYR A 272 -1.01 11.78 -0.52
C TYR A 272 0.28 12.58 -0.33
N ILE A 273 1.31 11.98 0.24
CA ILE A 273 2.64 12.59 0.37
C ILE A 273 3.24 12.91 -1.00
N SER A 274 3.04 12.06 -2.02
CA SER A 274 3.52 12.31 -3.39
C SER A 274 2.92 13.59 -3.99
N TYR A 275 1.67 13.88 -3.63
CA TYR A 275 0.95 15.10 -4.02
C TYR A 275 1.11 16.25 -3.00
N GLU A 276 2.03 16.10 -2.05
CA GLU A 276 2.38 17.13 -1.05
C GLU A 276 1.19 17.53 -0.16
N LEU A 277 0.25 16.62 0.10
CA LEU A 277 -0.91 16.86 0.93
C LEU A 277 -0.62 16.52 2.39
N PRO A 278 -0.79 17.45 3.34
CA PRO A 278 -0.90 17.15 4.76
C PRO A 278 -2.04 16.19 5.05
N ILE A 279 -1.96 15.45 6.16
CA ILE A 279 -2.86 14.31 6.38
C ILE A 279 -3.50 14.40 7.76
N ILE A 280 -4.84 14.28 7.81
CA ILE A 280 -5.53 13.93 9.05
C ILE A 280 -5.83 12.43 9.02
N ALA A 281 -5.48 11.72 10.09
CA ALA A 281 -5.76 10.29 10.19
C ALA A 281 -6.25 9.90 11.57
N THR A 282 -7.04 8.83 11.63
CA THR A 282 -7.35 8.17 12.90
C THR A 282 -6.12 7.46 13.46
N ARG A 283 -6.06 7.29 14.78
CA ARG A 283 -4.92 6.78 15.55
C ARG A 283 -4.65 5.28 15.37
N CYS A 284 -4.74 4.78 14.12
CA CYS A 284 -4.14 3.48 13.79
C CYS A 284 -2.62 3.58 13.99
N LYS A 285 -2.05 2.73 14.84
CA LYS A 285 -0.73 2.89 15.46
C LYS A 285 0.41 3.25 14.48
N GLU A 286 0.58 2.51 13.39
CA GLU A 286 1.70 2.74 12.45
C GLU A 286 1.49 4.00 11.59
N VAL A 287 0.24 4.29 11.22
CA VAL A 287 -0.13 5.51 10.48
C VAL A 287 0.04 6.73 11.36
N ALA A 288 -0.49 6.68 12.59
CA ALA A 288 -0.36 7.76 13.57
C ALA A 288 1.11 8.08 13.84
N LYS A 289 1.91 7.05 14.16
CA LYS A 289 3.34 7.20 14.39
C LYS A 289 4.04 7.86 13.20
N PHE A 290 3.73 7.45 11.97
CA PHE A 290 4.35 8.04 10.78
C PHE A 290 4.01 9.53 10.62
N ILE A 291 2.75 9.91 10.85
CA ILE A 291 2.29 11.31 10.76
C ILE A 291 2.95 12.16 11.85
N GLU A 292 2.96 11.68 13.09
CA GLU A 292 3.53 12.38 14.25
C GLU A 292 5.06 12.52 14.13
N ASP A 293 5.79 11.44 13.80
CA ASP A 293 7.25 11.45 13.64
C ASP A 293 7.71 12.42 12.54
N ASN A 294 6.92 12.60 11.49
CA ASN A 294 7.25 13.50 10.38
C ASN A 294 6.57 14.87 10.49
N ASN A 295 5.71 15.09 11.48
CA ASN A 295 4.92 16.32 11.68
C ASN A 295 4.21 16.78 10.39
N ILE A 296 3.48 15.86 9.75
CA ILE A 296 2.84 16.08 8.44
C ILE A 296 1.31 16.22 8.51
N GLY A 297 0.76 16.46 9.70
CA GLY A 297 -0.68 16.62 9.89
C GLY A 297 -1.14 16.31 11.30
N LEU A 298 -2.39 15.86 11.45
CA LEU A 298 -3.05 15.61 12.73
C LEU A 298 -3.49 14.16 12.88
N VAL A 299 -3.50 13.68 14.10
CA VAL A 299 -4.01 12.35 14.47
C VAL A 299 -5.20 12.50 15.40
N THR A 300 -6.28 11.73 15.16
CA THR A 300 -7.54 11.78 15.90
C THR A 300 -7.95 10.39 16.39
N ASP A 301 -8.87 10.31 17.31
CA ASP A 301 -9.58 9.07 17.58
C ASP A 301 -10.61 8.80 16.47
N ASP A 302 -11.12 7.58 16.37
CA ASP A 302 -12.10 7.17 15.35
C ASP A 302 -13.55 7.46 15.78
N ASN A 303 -13.79 8.70 16.23
CA ASN A 303 -15.10 9.21 16.61
C ASN A 303 -15.33 10.64 16.05
N ILE A 304 -16.60 11.02 15.98
CA ILE A 304 -17.05 12.27 15.36
C ILE A 304 -16.45 13.49 16.08
N GLU A 305 -16.43 13.48 17.41
CA GLU A 305 -15.96 14.60 18.21
C GLU A 305 -14.50 14.92 17.94
N SER A 306 -13.62 13.90 18.04
CA SER A 306 -12.18 14.08 17.84
C SER A 306 -11.84 14.52 16.41
N LEU A 307 -12.51 13.91 15.42
CA LEU A 307 -12.31 14.29 14.01
C LEU A 307 -12.87 15.70 13.72
N TYR A 308 -14.04 16.05 14.28
CA TYR A 308 -14.61 17.38 14.17
C TYR A 308 -13.68 18.45 14.75
N GLU A 309 -13.17 18.25 15.97
CA GLU A 309 -12.23 19.19 16.61
C GLU A 309 -10.97 19.38 15.76
N ALA A 310 -10.41 18.31 15.20
CA ALA A 310 -9.25 18.40 14.33
C ALA A 310 -9.55 19.22 13.07
N LEU A 311 -10.67 18.97 12.40
CA LEU A 311 -11.09 19.70 11.21
C LEU A 311 -11.39 21.18 11.51
N MET A 312 -11.97 21.49 12.66
CA MET A 312 -12.22 22.88 13.06
C MET A 312 -10.92 23.66 13.34
N LYS A 313 -9.87 22.99 13.85
CA LYS A 313 -8.54 23.60 14.10
C LYS A 313 -7.73 23.85 12.83
N VAL A 314 -7.96 23.07 11.76
CA VAL A 314 -7.22 23.22 10.51
C VAL A 314 -7.61 24.50 9.78
N ASN A 315 -6.63 25.28 9.38
CA ASN A 315 -6.75 26.43 8.50
C ASN A 315 -5.64 26.40 7.44
N VAL A 316 -5.64 27.36 6.52
CA VAL A 316 -4.66 27.40 5.42
C VAL A 316 -3.23 27.54 5.94
N ASP A 317 -3.01 28.29 7.03
CA ASP A 317 -1.67 28.50 7.58
C ASP A 317 -1.08 27.22 8.17
N ASN A 318 -1.89 26.43 8.92
CA ASN A 318 -1.44 25.12 9.41
C ASN A 318 -1.14 24.17 8.26
N ILE A 319 -1.97 24.17 7.21
CA ILE A 319 -1.77 23.34 6.01
C ILE A 319 -0.42 23.66 5.37
N LEU A 320 -0.08 24.95 5.23
CA LEU A 320 1.19 25.40 4.67
C LEU A 320 2.40 24.97 5.53
N GLU A 321 2.24 25.00 6.84
CA GLU A 321 3.29 24.54 7.76
C GLU A 321 3.52 23.04 7.62
N TYR A 322 2.47 22.22 7.67
CA TYR A 322 2.57 20.77 7.46
C TYR A 322 3.10 20.42 6.06
N ASN A 323 2.70 21.16 5.02
CA ASN A 323 3.16 20.94 3.66
C ASN A 323 4.70 21.01 3.54
N LYS A 324 5.37 21.90 4.25
CA LYS A 324 6.84 21.95 4.29
C LYS A 324 7.44 20.63 4.76
N ASN A 325 6.86 20.04 5.80
CA ASN A 325 7.29 18.75 6.34
C ASN A 325 6.93 17.59 5.41
N VAL A 326 5.77 17.66 4.75
CA VAL A 326 5.38 16.67 3.72
C VAL A 326 6.40 16.64 2.58
N LYS A 327 6.88 17.80 2.11
CA LYS A 327 7.93 17.90 1.09
C LYS A 327 9.24 17.22 1.54
N ILE A 328 9.59 17.29 2.81
CA ILE A 328 10.75 16.59 3.40
C ILE A 328 10.49 15.09 3.47
N ALA A 329 9.33 14.68 4.01
CA ALA A 329 8.94 13.28 4.11
C ALA A 329 8.89 12.60 2.72
N LYS A 330 8.39 13.29 1.68
CA LYS A 330 8.37 12.85 0.29
C LYS A 330 9.75 12.45 -0.22
N LYS A 331 10.75 13.31 -0.02
CA LYS A 331 12.14 13.07 -0.46
C LYS A 331 12.77 11.85 0.22
N ASN A 332 12.45 11.63 1.49
CA ASN A 332 13.03 10.56 2.30
C ASN A 332 12.32 9.20 2.14
N ASN A 333 11.18 9.16 1.46
CA ASN A 333 10.33 7.98 1.36
C ASN A 333 10.00 7.57 -0.08
N THR A 334 10.93 7.70 -1.01
CA THR A 334 10.70 7.36 -2.43
C THR A 334 10.69 5.84 -2.66
N TRP A 335 10.17 5.41 -3.81
CA TRP A 335 10.28 4.02 -4.26
C TRP A 335 11.75 3.62 -4.48
N ASN A 336 12.61 4.56 -4.92
CA ASN A 336 14.04 4.34 -5.08
C ASN A 336 14.72 4.03 -3.74
N GLU A 337 14.34 4.72 -2.65
CA GLU A 337 14.83 4.36 -1.31
C GLU A 337 14.40 2.94 -0.88
N ARG A 338 13.19 2.49 -1.25
CA ARG A 338 12.77 1.10 -1.00
C ARG A 338 13.60 0.10 -1.80
N VAL A 339 13.92 0.42 -3.06
CA VAL A 339 14.80 -0.42 -3.90
C VAL A 339 16.22 -0.47 -3.32
N LYS A 340 16.79 0.64 -2.88
CA LYS A 340 18.09 0.65 -2.18
C LYS A 340 18.09 -0.22 -0.93
N GLN A 341 17.00 -0.22 -0.17
CA GLN A 341 16.82 -1.10 0.98
C GLN A 341 16.79 -2.59 0.56
N ILE A 342 16.02 -2.94 -0.47
CA ILE A 342 15.94 -4.31 -1.02
C ILE A 342 17.31 -4.75 -1.54
N SER A 343 18.07 -3.87 -2.18
CA SER A 343 19.35 -4.18 -2.81
C SER A 343 20.42 -4.68 -1.84
N ARG A 344 20.24 -4.44 -0.54
CA ARG A 344 21.14 -4.99 0.52
C ARG A 344 21.10 -6.51 0.57
N LEU A 345 20.11 -7.16 -0.08
CA LEU A 345 20.08 -8.62 -0.25
C LEU A 345 21.32 -9.16 -0.98
N SER A 346 21.92 -8.38 -1.87
CA SER A 346 23.13 -8.79 -2.60
C SER A 346 24.37 -8.96 -1.70
N ASN A 347 24.30 -8.49 -0.46
CA ASN A 347 25.39 -8.54 0.52
C ASN A 347 25.20 -9.66 1.56
N ILE A 348 24.14 -10.46 1.43
CA ILE A 348 23.81 -11.59 2.31
C ILE A 348 24.23 -12.91 1.64
#